data_9f9b3408358f55acae251df9ff02f0ca
#
_entry.id   9f9b3408358f55acae251df9ff02f0ca
#
_cell.length_a   1.000
_cell.length_b   1.000
_cell.length_c   1.000
_cell.angle_alpha   90.00
_cell.angle_beta   90.00
_cell.angle_gamma   90.00
#
_symmetry.space_group_name_H-M   'P 1'
#
loop_
_entity.id
_entity.type
_entity.pdbx_description
1 polymer ?
#
loop_
_entity_poly.entity_id
_entity_poly.type
_entity_poly.pdbx_seq_one_letter_code
_entity_poly.pdbx_strand_id
1 'polypeptide(L)'
;MLLITGPAAPPAHAQNARVVDRIAAVVGDNIILKSEVDQLVQRQTQQQNVSYSDDLWMTGLQQLVDQKLIAEKARRDTTITVTDQQLTNQLNRRIEQLKQRAGGQERLEQAYGKSILEIKEQFRENLRGQILAQKLQQKRRQNINITPSEVRQWFEETPQDSLPRVPKTARMSHIVRYPKPSKEASQEAKSLITSIRDSIVNEGASFEAMARQFSAPGAAGTASGALNNVDLNDLVPEFAAVAARTPVGKVSQVFYNDSQNGYHILRIDSKDGSTVDLHHILIKPDSPSGERAKKYLRAVRDTLLNDSDASFELMARRHSEDERTAENGGRVTDPQSGTRDLVLSRLGPSWKQTLRTLEPGDISKPSKVQLLNEDQAYHIVLLERRVPAHRMSLDKDYERIRQLALRDKRRRQMREWTDQLRDKIYVDVRISKAELTAMRGR
;
A
#
# COMPACT_ATOMS: atom_id res chain seq x y z
N MET A 1 -27.44 22.21 -79.02
CA MET A 1 -26.18 22.17 -78.24
C MET A 1 -26.51 21.56 -76.89
N LEU A 2 -26.39 20.25 -76.79
CA LEU A 2 -26.75 19.45 -75.58
C LEU A 2 -25.51 19.23 -74.75
N LEU A 3 -25.44 19.80 -73.55
CA LEU A 3 -24.37 19.54 -72.54
C LEU A 3 -24.72 18.33 -71.74
N ILE A 4 -23.94 17.24 -71.91
CA ILE A 4 -24.03 16.03 -71.07
C ILE A 4 -23.14 16.22 -69.88
N THR A 5 -23.72 16.39 -68.70
CA THR A 5 -23.01 16.34 -67.40
C THR A 5 -22.88 14.88 -66.96
N GLY A 6 -21.63 14.35 -66.98
CA GLY A 6 -21.33 13.03 -66.44
C GLY A 6 -21.34 13.03 -64.92
N PRO A 7 -21.63 11.87 -64.26
CA PRO A 7 -21.66 11.78 -62.82
C PRO A 7 -20.23 11.81 -62.24
N ALA A 8 -20.03 12.66 -61.21
CA ALA A 8 -18.78 12.71 -60.46
C ALA A 8 -18.59 11.38 -59.66
N ALA A 9 -17.42 10.75 -59.79
CA ALA A 9 -17.05 9.60 -58.99
C ALA A 9 -16.92 9.93 -57.51
N PRO A 10 -17.37 9.09 -56.60
CA PRO A 10 -17.21 9.32 -55.14
C PRO A 10 -15.72 9.27 -54.77
N PRO A 11 -15.29 10.05 -53.72
CA PRO A 11 -13.91 10.01 -53.26
C PRO A 11 -13.58 8.61 -52.70
N ALA A 12 -12.47 8.05 -53.17
CA ALA A 12 -11.93 6.82 -52.64
C ALA A 12 -11.60 6.99 -51.15
N HIS A 13 -12.30 6.28 -50.27
CA HIS A 13 -11.92 6.20 -48.90
C HIS A 13 -10.53 5.58 -48.77
N ALA A 14 -9.55 6.34 -48.34
CA ALA A 14 -8.25 5.83 -47.97
C ALA A 14 -8.45 4.70 -46.94
N GLN A 15 -8.18 3.47 -47.31
CA GLN A 15 -8.13 2.33 -46.42
C GLN A 15 -7.11 2.66 -45.35
N ASN A 16 -7.53 2.68 -44.08
CA ASN A 16 -6.65 2.79 -42.92
C ASN A 16 -5.52 1.77 -43.09
N ALA A 17 -4.32 2.22 -43.43
CA ALA A 17 -3.14 1.40 -43.50
C ALA A 17 -3.00 0.78 -42.10
N ARG A 18 -3.20 -0.53 -41.96
CA ARG A 18 -2.87 -1.28 -40.75
C ARG A 18 -1.40 -0.99 -40.45
N VAL A 19 -1.12 -0.23 -39.42
CA VAL A 19 0.25 -0.03 -38.93
C VAL A 19 0.74 -1.40 -38.48
N VAL A 20 1.56 -2.03 -39.34
CA VAL A 20 2.23 -3.29 -38.98
C VAL A 20 3.29 -2.95 -37.95
N ASP A 21 3.15 -3.49 -36.76
CA ASP A 21 4.13 -3.29 -35.69
C ASP A 21 5.51 -3.81 -36.10
N ARG A 22 6.57 -3.11 -35.74
CA ARG A 22 7.94 -3.49 -36.12
C ARG A 22 8.56 -4.43 -35.12
N ILE A 23 9.28 -5.42 -35.60
CA ILE A 23 10.12 -6.27 -34.73
C ILE A 23 11.33 -5.46 -34.29
N ALA A 24 11.44 -5.22 -32.98
CA ALA A 24 12.56 -4.54 -32.34
C ALA A 24 13.75 -5.49 -32.10
N ALA A 25 13.45 -6.73 -31.69
CA ALA A 25 14.47 -7.77 -31.54
C ALA A 25 13.85 -9.18 -31.67
N VAL A 26 14.70 -10.16 -31.95
CA VAL A 26 14.40 -11.61 -31.91
C VAL A 26 15.29 -12.24 -30.84
N VAL A 27 14.73 -13.08 -29.97
CA VAL A 27 15.47 -13.77 -28.90
C VAL A 27 15.02 -15.23 -28.86
N GLY A 28 15.87 -16.14 -29.36
CA GLY A 28 15.48 -17.53 -29.61
C GLY A 28 14.26 -17.59 -30.52
N ASP A 29 13.18 -18.22 -30.05
CA ASP A 29 11.90 -18.32 -30.75
C ASP A 29 10.93 -17.16 -30.48
N ASN A 30 11.35 -16.16 -29.70
CA ASN A 30 10.49 -15.05 -29.28
C ASN A 30 10.84 -13.77 -30.04
N ILE A 31 9.81 -13.02 -30.41
CA ILE A 31 9.94 -11.67 -30.95
C ILE A 31 9.64 -10.64 -29.90
N ILE A 32 10.27 -9.48 -30.01
CA ILE A 32 9.98 -8.27 -29.23
C ILE A 32 9.52 -7.21 -30.24
N LEU A 33 8.33 -6.69 -30.04
CA LEU A 33 7.75 -5.66 -30.89
C LEU A 33 8.14 -4.26 -30.39
N LYS A 34 8.23 -3.30 -31.30
CA LYS A 34 8.48 -1.89 -30.96
C LYS A 34 7.44 -1.38 -29.99
N SER A 35 6.16 -1.71 -30.20
CA SER A 35 5.06 -1.32 -29.30
C SER A 35 5.23 -1.84 -27.87
N GLU A 36 5.81 -3.03 -27.68
CA GLU A 36 6.10 -3.58 -26.34
C GLU A 36 7.15 -2.72 -25.60
N VAL A 37 8.19 -2.28 -26.33
CA VAL A 37 9.22 -1.38 -25.78
C VAL A 37 8.62 -0.01 -25.47
N ASP A 38 7.84 0.55 -26.41
CA ASP A 38 7.17 1.84 -26.24
C ASP A 38 6.27 1.85 -24.98
N GLN A 39 5.47 0.80 -24.77
CA GLN A 39 4.62 0.65 -23.57
C GLN A 39 5.44 0.52 -22.28
N LEU A 40 6.58 -0.18 -22.31
CA LEU A 40 7.45 -0.29 -21.15
C LEU A 40 8.02 1.08 -20.77
N VAL A 41 8.56 1.79 -21.75
CA VAL A 41 9.15 3.12 -21.57
C VAL A 41 8.11 4.14 -21.12
N GLN A 42 6.92 4.13 -21.70
CA GLN A 42 5.82 5.02 -21.29
C GLN A 42 5.43 4.80 -19.81
N ARG A 43 5.36 3.55 -19.36
CA ARG A 43 5.11 3.24 -17.94
C ARG A 43 6.24 3.75 -17.04
N GLN A 44 7.50 3.59 -17.46
CA GLN A 44 8.65 4.07 -16.69
C GLN A 44 8.68 5.60 -16.60
N THR A 45 8.41 6.32 -17.69
CA THR A 45 8.35 7.79 -17.69
C THR A 45 7.24 8.31 -16.77
N GLN A 46 6.06 7.67 -16.78
CA GLN A 46 4.94 8.06 -15.92
C GLN A 46 5.20 7.77 -14.43
N GLN A 47 5.80 6.61 -14.10
CA GLN A 47 6.02 6.21 -12.70
C GLN A 47 7.21 6.91 -12.05
N GLN A 48 8.26 7.20 -12.81
CA GLN A 48 9.51 7.78 -12.30
C GLN A 48 9.63 9.28 -12.58
N ASN A 49 8.63 9.87 -13.24
CA ASN A 49 8.63 11.28 -13.66
C ASN A 49 9.91 11.67 -14.44
N VAL A 50 10.40 10.79 -15.30
CA VAL A 50 11.56 11.02 -16.17
C VAL A 50 11.09 11.29 -17.60
N SER A 51 11.82 12.17 -18.31
CA SER A 51 11.51 12.45 -19.70
C SER A 51 11.92 11.27 -20.60
N TYR A 52 11.17 11.09 -21.69
CA TYR A 52 11.55 10.13 -22.72
C TYR A 52 12.90 10.49 -23.35
N SER A 53 13.74 9.47 -23.60
CA SER A 53 14.94 9.59 -24.43
C SER A 53 15.16 8.30 -25.23
N ASP A 54 15.91 8.40 -26.34
CA ASP A 54 16.27 7.20 -27.13
C ASP A 54 17.15 6.24 -26.31
N ASP A 55 17.96 6.75 -25.39
CA ASP A 55 18.73 5.92 -24.46
C ASP A 55 17.83 5.16 -23.46
N LEU A 56 16.76 5.80 -22.99
CA LEU A 56 15.77 5.12 -22.15
C LEU A 56 15.06 4.03 -22.93
N TRP A 57 14.74 4.27 -24.20
CA TRP A 57 14.12 3.27 -25.09
C TRP A 57 15.06 2.07 -25.34
N MET A 58 16.33 2.33 -25.66
CA MET A 58 17.33 1.27 -25.83
C MET A 58 17.53 0.46 -24.55
N THR A 59 17.50 1.12 -23.40
CA THR A 59 17.54 0.46 -22.08
C THR A 59 16.30 -0.43 -21.87
N GLY A 60 15.12 0.05 -22.26
CA GLY A 60 13.87 -0.72 -22.22
C GLY A 60 13.92 -1.94 -23.14
N LEU A 61 14.41 -1.79 -24.38
CA LEU A 61 14.63 -2.91 -25.31
C LEU A 61 15.58 -3.94 -24.71
N GLN A 62 16.72 -3.49 -24.17
CA GLN A 62 17.69 -4.34 -23.50
C GLN A 62 17.06 -5.13 -22.34
N GLN A 63 16.23 -4.48 -21.53
CA GLN A 63 15.51 -5.12 -20.42
C GLN A 63 14.55 -6.22 -20.92
N LEU A 64 13.84 -6.00 -22.03
CA LEU A 64 12.96 -7.01 -22.64
C LEU A 64 13.76 -8.17 -23.23
N VAL A 65 14.90 -7.90 -23.88
CA VAL A 65 15.82 -8.94 -24.38
C VAL A 65 16.30 -9.82 -23.22
N ASP A 66 16.77 -9.23 -22.13
CA ASP A 66 17.21 -9.96 -20.94
C ASP A 66 16.11 -10.82 -20.34
N GLN A 67 14.88 -10.28 -20.28
CA GLN A 67 13.72 -11.00 -19.79
C GLN A 67 13.38 -12.22 -20.69
N LYS A 68 13.44 -12.07 -22.01
CA LYS A 68 13.21 -13.16 -22.95
C LYS A 68 14.33 -14.21 -22.90
N LEU A 69 15.59 -13.80 -22.75
CA LEU A 69 16.74 -14.72 -22.56
C LEU A 69 16.54 -15.61 -21.33
N ILE A 70 16.14 -15.00 -20.21
CA ILE A 70 15.89 -15.75 -18.97
C ILE A 70 14.68 -16.67 -19.13
N ALA A 71 13.62 -16.24 -19.82
CA ALA A 71 12.44 -17.06 -20.08
C ALA A 71 12.78 -18.26 -20.98
N GLU A 72 13.59 -18.05 -22.01
CA GLU A 72 14.05 -19.12 -22.89
C GLU A 72 14.92 -20.15 -22.16
N LYS A 73 15.85 -19.67 -21.30
CA LYS A 73 16.64 -20.55 -20.43
C LYS A 73 15.75 -21.32 -19.45
N ALA A 74 14.75 -20.66 -18.88
CA ALA A 74 13.84 -21.25 -17.91
C ALA A 74 12.94 -22.35 -18.53
N ARG A 75 12.53 -22.22 -19.79
CA ARG A 75 11.78 -23.25 -20.51
C ARG A 75 12.58 -24.54 -20.71
N ARG A 76 13.90 -24.41 -20.89
CA ARG A 76 14.82 -25.54 -21.09
C ARG A 76 15.33 -26.14 -19.77
N ASP A 77 15.03 -25.51 -18.63
CA ASP A 77 15.48 -25.97 -17.31
C ASP A 77 14.45 -26.92 -16.67
N THR A 78 14.74 -28.22 -16.70
CA THR A 78 13.87 -29.26 -16.15
C THR A 78 13.80 -29.26 -14.60
N THR A 79 14.67 -28.50 -13.93
CA THR A 79 14.70 -28.42 -12.46
C THR A 79 13.69 -27.42 -11.90
N ILE A 80 12.96 -26.72 -12.79
CA ILE A 80 11.96 -25.71 -12.43
C ILE A 80 10.65 -26.09 -13.08
N THR A 81 9.62 -26.24 -12.29
CA THR A 81 8.28 -26.60 -12.76
C THR A 81 7.22 -25.59 -12.32
N VAL A 82 6.19 -25.45 -13.11
CA VAL A 82 4.98 -24.70 -12.78
C VAL A 82 3.81 -25.65 -12.86
N THR A 83 3.12 -25.84 -11.73
CA THR A 83 1.92 -26.68 -11.70
C THR A 83 0.75 -25.99 -12.38
N ASP A 84 -0.15 -26.76 -12.97
CA ASP A 84 -1.35 -26.22 -13.63
C ASP A 84 -2.22 -25.42 -12.66
N GLN A 85 -2.26 -25.83 -11.40
CA GLN A 85 -2.97 -25.07 -10.35
C GLN A 85 -2.34 -23.69 -10.09
N GLN A 86 -1.01 -23.61 -10.00
CA GLN A 86 -0.31 -22.33 -9.85
C GLN A 86 -0.59 -21.40 -11.05
N LEU A 87 -0.54 -21.96 -12.27
CA LEU A 87 -0.82 -21.22 -13.49
C LEU A 87 -2.27 -20.72 -13.52
N THR A 88 -3.23 -21.60 -13.25
CA THR A 88 -4.66 -21.24 -13.21
C THR A 88 -4.97 -20.17 -12.19
N ASN A 89 -4.41 -20.26 -10.99
CA ASN A 89 -4.59 -19.25 -9.95
C ASN A 89 -4.02 -17.89 -10.36
N GLN A 90 -2.88 -17.86 -11.04
CA GLN A 90 -2.29 -16.62 -11.55
C GLN A 90 -3.10 -16.04 -12.73
N LEU A 91 -3.58 -16.89 -13.64
CA LEU A 91 -4.47 -16.49 -14.73
C LEU A 91 -5.75 -15.86 -14.18
N ASN A 92 -6.41 -16.51 -13.22
CA ASN A 92 -7.63 -15.98 -12.62
C ASN A 92 -7.40 -14.60 -12.00
N ARG A 93 -6.35 -14.46 -11.18
CA ARG A 93 -5.98 -13.15 -10.61
C ARG A 93 -5.74 -12.08 -11.68
N ARG A 94 -5.04 -12.44 -12.75
CA ARG A 94 -4.77 -11.50 -13.87
C ARG A 94 -6.05 -11.07 -14.56
N ILE A 95 -6.95 -12.01 -14.83
CA ILE A 95 -8.25 -11.72 -15.46
C ILE A 95 -9.11 -10.85 -14.57
N GLU A 96 -9.20 -11.13 -13.25
CA GLU A 96 -9.94 -10.27 -12.32
C GLU A 96 -9.41 -8.84 -12.28
N GLN A 97 -8.09 -8.66 -12.28
CA GLN A 97 -7.49 -7.32 -12.39
C GLN A 97 -7.84 -6.62 -13.72
N LEU A 98 -7.89 -7.36 -14.82
CA LEU A 98 -8.27 -6.81 -16.13
C LEU A 98 -9.75 -6.45 -16.16
N LYS A 99 -10.65 -7.29 -15.60
CA LYS A 99 -12.07 -7.00 -15.44
C LYS A 99 -12.30 -5.70 -14.65
N GLN A 100 -11.65 -5.57 -13.49
CA GLN A 100 -11.75 -4.36 -12.66
C GLN A 100 -11.33 -3.10 -13.43
N ARG A 101 -10.21 -3.16 -14.19
CA ARG A 101 -9.73 -2.04 -15.00
C ARG A 101 -10.63 -1.72 -16.19
N ALA A 102 -11.24 -2.71 -16.80
CA ALA A 102 -12.15 -2.53 -17.92
C ALA A 102 -13.55 -2.07 -17.48
N GLY A 103 -13.87 -2.18 -16.19
CA GLY A 103 -15.22 -1.89 -15.66
C GLY A 103 -16.21 -3.02 -15.87
N GLY A 104 -15.75 -4.27 -15.85
CA GLY A 104 -16.55 -5.48 -15.92
C GLY A 104 -16.12 -6.47 -17.00
N GLN A 105 -16.74 -7.66 -16.95
CA GLN A 105 -16.43 -8.76 -17.88
C GLN A 105 -16.77 -8.43 -19.31
N GLU A 106 -17.99 -7.94 -19.55
CA GLU A 106 -18.49 -7.65 -20.92
C GLU A 106 -17.60 -6.64 -21.64
N ARG A 107 -17.18 -5.58 -20.94
CA ARG A 107 -16.27 -4.57 -21.50
C ARG A 107 -14.89 -5.13 -21.80
N LEU A 108 -14.41 -6.07 -20.99
CA LEU A 108 -13.15 -6.76 -21.24
C LEU A 108 -13.25 -7.63 -22.50
N GLU A 109 -14.31 -8.41 -22.63
CA GLU A 109 -14.55 -9.28 -23.80
C GLU A 109 -14.72 -8.44 -25.08
N GLN A 110 -15.43 -7.32 -25.00
CA GLN A 110 -15.56 -6.37 -26.13
C GLN A 110 -14.20 -5.76 -26.51
N ALA A 111 -13.38 -5.35 -25.52
CA ALA A 111 -12.07 -4.75 -25.78
C ALA A 111 -11.09 -5.71 -26.44
N TYR A 112 -11.17 -7.01 -26.12
CA TYR A 112 -10.32 -8.05 -26.70
C TYR A 112 -10.95 -8.74 -27.92
N GLY A 113 -12.25 -8.58 -28.16
CA GLY A 113 -12.99 -9.29 -29.20
C GLY A 113 -13.02 -10.81 -28.98
N LYS A 114 -12.91 -11.27 -27.72
CA LYS A 114 -12.76 -12.68 -27.32
C LYS A 114 -13.45 -12.94 -26.00
N SER A 115 -13.91 -14.17 -25.80
CA SER A 115 -14.41 -14.63 -24.50
C SER A 115 -13.31 -14.70 -23.44
N ILE A 116 -13.68 -14.67 -22.17
CA ILE A 116 -12.72 -14.81 -21.03
C ILE A 116 -11.90 -16.09 -21.15
N LEU A 117 -12.49 -17.18 -21.66
CA LEU A 117 -11.80 -18.45 -21.84
C LEU A 117 -10.67 -18.33 -22.88
N GLU A 118 -10.95 -17.72 -24.02
CA GLU A 118 -9.97 -17.48 -25.08
C GLU A 118 -8.89 -16.50 -24.64
N ILE A 119 -9.26 -15.46 -23.88
CA ILE A 119 -8.29 -14.52 -23.28
C ILE A 119 -7.36 -15.28 -22.32
N LYS A 120 -7.90 -16.15 -21.44
CA LYS A 120 -7.07 -16.99 -20.55
C LYS A 120 -6.11 -17.88 -21.33
N GLU A 121 -6.58 -18.53 -22.39
CA GLU A 121 -5.75 -19.42 -23.20
C GLU A 121 -4.64 -18.64 -23.93
N GLN A 122 -4.95 -17.48 -24.45
CA GLN A 122 -3.95 -16.58 -25.06
C GLN A 122 -2.84 -16.16 -24.08
N PHE A 123 -3.18 -15.95 -22.80
CA PHE A 123 -2.20 -15.54 -21.77
C PHE A 123 -1.46 -16.73 -21.15
N ARG A 124 -1.96 -17.96 -21.29
CA ARG A 124 -1.45 -19.16 -20.58
C ARG A 124 0.05 -19.38 -20.79
N GLU A 125 0.48 -19.48 -22.04
CA GLU A 125 1.89 -19.77 -22.35
C GLU A 125 2.84 -18.63 -21.98
N ASN A 126 2.43 -17.39 -22.21
CA ASN A 126 3.21 -16.23 -21.78
C ASN A 126 3.37 -16.17 -20.26
N LEU A 127 2.30 -16.43 -19.52
CA LEU A 127 2.33 -16.42 -18.06
C LEU A 127 3.16 -17.58 -17.50
N ARG A 128 3.06 -18.78 -18.12
CA ARG A 128 3.91 -19.94 -17.79
C ARG A 128 5.39 -19.57 -17.93
N GLY A 129 5.77 -18.97 -19.05
CA GLY A 129 7.14 -18.50 -19.29
C GLY A 129 7.60 -17.46 -18.29
N GLN A 130 6.75 -16.51 -17.92
CA GLN A 130 7.06 -15.50 -16.90
C GLN A 130 7.27 -16.13 -15.51
N ILE A 131 6.41 -17.06 -15.10
CA ILE A 131 6.55 -17.75 -13.79
C ILE A 131 7.83 -18.58 -13.77
N LEU A 132 8.15 -19.32 -14.83
CA LEU A 132 9.39 -20.09 -14.94
C LEU A 132 10.61 -19.18 -14.85
N ALA A 133 10.63 -18.07 -15.58
CA ALA A 133 11.71 -17.08 -15.54
C ALA A 133 11.90 -16.49 -14.13
N GLN A 134 10.79 -16.14 -13.46
CA GLN A 134 10.82 -15.63 -12.11
C GLN A 134 11.39 -16.66 -11.11
N LYS A 135 10.94 -17.92 -11.19
CA LYS A 135 11.45 -19.03 -10.36
C LYS A 135 12.94 -19.25 -10.58
N LEU A 136 13.40 -19.25 -11.85
CA LEU A 136 14.80 -19.39 -12.18
C LEU A 136 15.66 -18.27 -11.59
N GLN A 137 15.23 -17.03 -11.78
CA GLN A 137 15.90 -15.87 -11.19
C GLN A 137 15.95 -15.96 -9.66
N GLN A 138 14.83 -16.32 -9.02
CA GLN A 138 14.77 -16.47 -7.57
C GLN A 138 15.72 -17.55 -7.07
N LYS A 139 15.71 -18.75 -7.67
CA LYS A 139 16.61 -19.85 -7.35
C LYS A 139 18.08 -19.41 -7.46
N ARG A 140 18.42 -18.72 -8.56
CA ARG A 140 19.79 -18.25 -8.75
C ARG A 140 20.17 -17.18 -7.72
N ARG A 141 19.30 -16.22 -7.43
CA ARG A 141 19.56 -15.18 -6.41
C ARG A 141 19.70 -15.75 -4.99
N GLN A 142 18.95 -16.80 -4.65
CA GLN A 142 19.03 -17.46 -3.34
C GLN A 142 20.37 -18.14 -3.14
N ASN A 143 20.98 -18.66 -4.18
CA ASN A 143 22.29 -19.33 -4.13
C ASN A 143 23.48 -18.34 -4.06
N ILE A 144 23.23 -17.04 -4.24
CA ILE A 144 24.28 -16.02 -4.13
C ILE A 144 24.38 -15.59 -2.68
N ASN A 145 25.46 -16.00 -2.02
CA ASN A 145 25.83 -15.64 -0.65
C ASN A 145 27.02 -14.68 -0.67
N ILE A 146 27.26 -14.02 0.44
CA ILE A 146 28.40 -13.13 0.62
C ILE A 146 29.16 -13.49 1.89
N THR A 147 30.49 -13.57 1.80
CA THR A 147 31.36 -13.84 2.93
C THR A 147 31.75 -12.55 3.67
N PRO A 148 32.19 -12.64 4.93
CA PRO A 148 32.67 -11.47 5.68
C PRO A 148 33.85 -10.73 5.01
N SER A 149 34.73 -11.45 4.33
CA SER A 149 35.87 -10.84 3.58
C SER A 149 35.35 -10.04 2.38
N GLU A 150 34.39 -10.57 1.61
CA GLU A 150 33.79 -9.86 0.49
C GLU A 150 33.02 -8.61 0.95
N VAL A 151 32.38 -8.64 2.12
CA VAL A 151 31.72 -7.46 2.70
C VAL A 151 32.72 -6.36 3.01
N ARG A 152 33.87 -6.71 3.63
CA ARG A 152 34.94 -5.75 3.92
C ARG A 152 35.53 -5.16 2.63
N GLN A 153 35.88 -6.03 1.69
CA GLN A 153 36.42 -5.60 0.40
C GLN A 153 35.45 -4.65 -0.32
N TRP A 154 34.14 -5.02 -0.39
CA TRP A 154 33.12 -4.17 -1.01
C TRP A 154 33.03 -2.80 -0.33
N PHE A 155 33.13 -2.75 1.00
CA PHE A 155 33.08 -1.51 1.77
C PHE A 155 34.29 -0.63 1.53
N GLU A 156 35.49 -1.23 1.44
CA GLU A 156 36.76 -0.54 1.16
C GLU A 156 36.81 0.01 -0.27
N GLU A 157 36.32 -0.75 -1.24
CA GLU A 157 36.26 -0.35 -2.67
C GLU A 157 35.14 0.66 -2.96
N THR A 158 34.11 0.74 -2.11
CA THR A 158 32.99 1.65 -2.32
C THR A 158 33.33 3.07 -1.87
N PRO A 159 33.22 4.10 -2.76
CA PRO A 159 33.48 5.48 -2.37
C PRO A 159 32.57 5.89 -1.20
N GLN A 160 33.16 6.43 -0.14
CA GLN A 160 32.47 6.79 1.10
C GLN A 160 31.30 7.79 0.87
N ASP A 161 31.41 8.65 -0.15
CA ASP A 161 30.36 9.61 -0.49
C ASP A 161 29.17 8.99 -1.25
N SER A 162 29.37 7.79 -1.82
CA SER A 162 28.30 7.00 -2.45
C SER A 162 27.49 6.17 -1.45
N LEU A 163 28.03 5.97 -0.24
CA LEU A 163 27.33 5.25 0.82
C LEU A 163 26.27 6.16 1.46
N PRO A 164 25.05 5.64 1.68
CA PRO A 164 24.00 6.41 2.35
C PRO A 164 24.42 6.73 3.78
N ARG A 165 24.19 7.96 4.22
CA ARG A 165 24.35 8.32 5.63
C ARG A 165 23.29 7.61 6.47
N VAL A 166 23.70 7.08 7.60
CA VAL A 166 22.77 6.52 8.59
C VAL A 166 22.09 7.69 9.29
N PRO A 167 20.77 7.83 9.19
CA PRO A 167 20.07 8.92 9.83
C PRO A 167 20.04 8.74 11.35
N LYS A 168 19.76 9.82 12.08
CA LYS A 168 19.53 9.76 13.53
C LYS A 168 18.31 8.88 13.82
N THR A 169 18.51 7.85 14.68
CA THR A 169 17.44 6.92 15.07
C THR A 169 17.25 6.90 16.59
N ALA A 170 16.08 6.46 17.01
CA ALA A 170 15.78 6.17 18.41
C ALA A 170 15.04 4.83 18.52
N ARG A 171 15.32 4.11 19.62
CA ARG A 171 14.58 2.93 20.04
C ARG A 171 13.82 3.28 21.30
N MET A 172 12.54 2.98 21.31
CA MET A 172 11.66 3.40 22.40
C MET A 172 10.53 2.42 22.64
N SER A 173 9.98 2.49 23.85
CA SER A 173 8.71 1.88 24.23
C SER A 173 7.77 2.95 24.72
N HIS A 174 6.45 2.71 24.64
CA HIS A 174 5.44 3.65 25.15
C HIS A 174 4.30 2.93 25.89
N ILE A 175 3.62 3.67 26.74
CA ILE A 175 2.36 3.30 27.36
C ILE A 175 1.32 4.33 26.92
N VAL A 176 0.24 3.88 26.32
CA VAL A 176 -0.76 4.71 25.66
C VAL A 176 -2.07 4.70 26.42
N ARG A 177 -2.72 5.85 26.49
CA ARG A 177 -4.10 5.99 26.95
C ARG A 177 -4.87 6.86 25.97
N TYR A 178 -6.01 6.37 25.53
CA TYR A 178 -6.90 7.17 24.70
C TYR A 178 -7.70 8.16 25.54
N PRO A 179 -7.92 9.37 25.05
CA PRO A 179 -8.78 10.33 25.72
C PRO A 179 -10.22 9.80 25.71
N LYS A 180 -10.78 9.55 26.90
CA LYS A 180 -12.19 9.16 27.06
C LYS A 180 -12.99 10.36 27.52
N PRO A 181 -14.22 10.56 27.00
CA PRO A 181 -15.08 11.64 27.46
C PRO A 181 -15.37 11.54 28.98
N SER A 182 -15.71 12.65 29.59
CA SER A 182 -16.20 12.64 30.96
C SER A 182 -17.56 11.89 31.02
N LYS A 183 -17.94 11.46 32.21
CA LYS A 183 -19.26 10.84 32.39
C LYS A 183 -20.37 11.82 32.04
N GLU A 184 -20.19 13.07 32.42
CA GLU A 184 -21.11 14.18 32.19
C GLU A 184 -21.25 14.44 30.69
N ALA A 185 -20.14 14.62 29.93
CA ALA A 185 -20.16 14.81 28.48
C ALA A 185 -20.77 13.60 27.73
N SER A 186 -20.48 12.38 28.22
CA SER A 186 -21.13 11.17 27.67
C SER A 186 -22.64 11.15 27.90
N GLN A 187 -23.08 11.55 29.08
CA GLN A 187 -24.51 11.63 29.43
C GLN A 187 -25.21 12.72 28.59
N GLU A 188 -24.59 13.88 28.44
CA GLU A 188 -25.12 14.98 27.62
C GLU A 188 -25.27 14.53 26.13
N ALA A 189 -24.24 13.92 25.56
CA ALA A 189 -24.30 13.39 24.19
C ALA A 189 -25.38 12.32 24.03
N LYS A 190 -25.50 11.40 25.01
CA LYS A 190 -26.55 10.39 25.03
C LYS A 190 -27.94 11.00 25.15
N SER A 191 -28.11 12.00 26.00
CA SER A 191 -29.38 12.71 26.16
C SER A 191 -29.77 13.45 24.87
N LEU A 192 -28.80 14.13 24.23
CA LEU A 192 -29.02 14.83 22.97
C LEU A 192 -29.47 13.88 21.85
N ILE A 193 -28.77 12.77 21.63
CA ILE A 193 -29.15 11.83 20.57
C ILE A 193 -30.48 11.13 20.87
N THR A 194 -30.81 10.94 22.15
CA THR A 194 -32.09 10.40 22.56
C THR A 194 -33.22 11.38 22.21
N SER A 195 -33.06 12.66 22.50
CA SER A 195 -34.07 13.69 22.14
C SER A 195 -34.19 13.82 20.61
N ILE A 196 -33.10 13.75 19.86
CA ILE A 196 -33.15 13.73 18.37
C ILE A 196 -33.94 12.53 17.88
N ARG A 197 -33.71 11.35 18.44
CA ARG A 197 -34.45 10.13 18.09
C ARG A 197 -35.93 10.30 18.40
N ASP A 198 -36.26 10.82 19.56
CA ASP A 198 -37.65 11.02 19.96
C ASP A 198 -38.37 12.02 19.06
N SER A 199 -37.73 13.12 18.67
CA SER A 199 -38.27 14.05 17.67
C SER A 199 -38.50 13.39 16.31
N ILE A 200 -37.63 12.48 15.87
CA ILE A 200 -37.84 11.76 14.60
C ILE A 200 -38.94 10.74 14.71
N VAL A 201 -39.02 9.95 15.80
CA VAL A 201 -39.92 8.81 15.91
C VAL A 201 -41.34 9.24 16.35
N ASN A 202 -41.42 10.23 17.28
CA ASN A 202 -42.69 10.60 17.91
C ASN A 202 -43.29 11.89 17.32
N GLU A 203 -42.43 12.80 16.80
CA GLU A 203 -42.88 14.12 16.30
C GLU A 203 -42.80 14.20 14.77
N GLY A 204 -42.23 13.20 14.10
CA GLY A 204 -42.15 13.14 12.62
C GLY A 204 -41.07 14.05 12.02
N ALA A 205 -40.08 14.45 12.76
CA ALA A 205 -38.96 15.25 12.25
C ALA A 205 -38.20 14.46 11.18
N SER A 206 -37.71 15.15 10.11
CA SER A 206 -36.92 14.51 9.07
C SER A 206 -35.56 14.02 9.60
N PHE A 207 -35.26 12.74 9.39
CA PHE A 207 -33.96 12.15 9.77
C PHE A 207 -32.77 12.89 9.11
N GLU A 208 -32.92 13.21 7.82
CA GLU A 208 -31.91 13.90 7.02
C GLU A 208 -31.68 15.33 7.50
N ALA A 209 -32.73 16.02 7.93
CA ALA A 209 -32.61 17.37 8.49
C ALA A 209 -31.87 17.32 9.83
N MET A 210 -32.22 16.38 10.71
CA MET A 210 -31.56 16.18 12.00
C MET A 210 -30.09 15.76 11.79
N ALA A 211 -29.79 14.89 10.81
CA ALA A 211 -28.42 14.50 10.47
C ALA A 211 -27.59 15.72 10.04
N ARG A 212 -28.10 16.56 9.15
CA ARG A 212 -27.40 17.78 8.71
C ARG A 212 -27.15 18.77 9.84
N GLN A 213 -28.05 18.87 10.78
CA GLN A 213 -27.97 19.84 11.86
C GLN A 213 -27.07 19.38 13.03
N PHE A 214 -27.12 18.11 13.38
CA PHE A 214 -26.56 17.62 14.63
C PHE A 214 -25.45 16.57 14.47
N SER A 215 -25.35 15.89 13.31
CA SER A 215 -24.34 14.83 13.16
C SER A 215 -22.93 15.39 13.18
N ALA A 216 -22.06 14.75 13.95
CA ALA A 216 -20.66 15.18 14.11
C ALA A 216 -19.90 15.14 12.80
N PRO A 217 -18.97 16.08 12.55
CA PRO A 217 -18.05 16.04 11.42
C PRO A 217 -17.25 14.73 11.39
N GLY A 218 -17.08 14.15 10.20
CA GLY A 218 -16.40 12.86 10.03
C GLY A 218 -17.28 11.64 10.28
N ALA A 219 -18.59 11.81 10.49
CA ALA A 219 -19.54 10.71 10.33
C ALA A 219 -19.44 10.17 8.89
N ALA A 220 -19.42 8.85 8.74
CA ALA A 220 -19.39 8.23 7.43
C ALA A 220 -20.64 8.61 6.62
N GLY A 221 -20.51 8.69 5.29
CA GLY A 221 -21.60 9.00 4.39
C GLY A 221 -21.71 10.47 3.98
N THR A 222 -22.89 10.85 3.52
CA THR A 222 -23.18 12.21 3.07
C THR A 222 -23.51 13.14 4.25
N ALA A 223 -23.62 14.45 3.99
CA ALA A 223 -24.04 15.43 5.00
C ALA A 223 -25.43 15.12 5.59
N SER A 224 -26.29 14.38 4.87
CA SER A 224 -27.57 13.89 5.37
C SER A 224 -27.48 12.58 6.16
N GLY A 225 -26.29 12.02 6.34
CA GLY A 225 -26.02 10.76 7.02
C GLY A 225 -26.25 9.52 6.17
N ALA A 226 -26.46 9.65 4.84
CA ALA A 226 -26.74 8.52 3.97
C ALA A 226 -25.50 7.68 3.68
N LEU A 227 -25.66 6.36 3.80
CA LEU A 227 -24.73 5.32 3.41
C LEU A 227 -25.47 4.36 2.48
N ASN A 228 -25.04 4.31 1.21
CA ASN A 228 -25.73 3.51 0.19
C ASN A 228 -24.90 2.30 -0.21
N ASN A 229 -25.57 1.19 -0.48
CA ASN A 229 -24.99 -0.07 -0.98
C ASN A 229 -23.84 -0.59 -0.10
N VAL A 230 -24.06 -0.60 1.23
CA VAL A 230 -23.02 -1.01 2.20
C VAL A 230 -23.26 -2.48 2.58
N ASP A 231 -22.22 -3.31 2.49
CA ASP A 231 -22.28 -4.67 3.02
C ASP A 231 -22.14 -4.64 4.55
N LEU A 232 -23.06 -5.30 5.26
CA LEU A 232 -23.03 -5.42 6.72
C LEU A 232 -21.71 -6.03 7.24
N ASN A 233 -21.04 -6.86 6.43
CA ASN A 233 -19.76 -7.46 6.79
C ASN A 233 -18.58 -6.46 6.78
N ASP A 234 -18.73 -5.33 6.09
CA ASP A 234 -17.73 -4.26 6.04
C ASP A 234 -17.90 -3.25 7.17
N LEU A 235 -18.99 -3.35 7.93
CA LEU A 235 -19.25 -2.48 9.08
C LEU A 235 -18.60 -3.02 10.35
N VAL A 236 -18.28 -2.10 11.26
CA VAL A 236 -17.84 -2.51 12.61
C VAL A 236 -18.93 -3.31 13.33
N PRO A 237 -18.57 -4.31 14.16
CA PRO A 237 -19.51 -5.30 14.68
C PRO A 237 -20.73 -4.71 15.36
N GLU A 238 -20.58 -3.67 16.18
CA GLU A 238 -21.67 -3.02 16.89
C GLU A 238 -22.68 -2.37 15.93
N PHE A 239 -22.16 -1.69 14.89
CA PHE A 239 -22.98 -1.03 13.89
C PHE A 239 -23.71 -2.04 13.01
N ALA A 240 -23.00 -3.09 12.56
CA ALA A 240 -23.57 -4.20 11.79
C ALA A 240 -24.71 -4.90 12.57
N ALA A 241 -24.51 -5.17 13.86
CA ALA A 241 -25.49 -5.83 14.70
C ALA A 241 -26.78 -5.00 14.88
N VAL A 242 -26.65 -3.67 14.99
CA VAL A 242 -27.82 -2.77 15.08
C VAL A 242 -28.52 -2.66 13.73
N ALA A 243 -27.77 -2.49 12.63
CA ALA A 243 -28.32 -2.41 11.28
C ALA A 243 -29.07 -3.70 10.88
N ALA A 244 -28.51 -4.88 11.23
CA ALA A 244 -29.12 -6.16 10.97
C ALA A 244 -30.48 -6.34 11.66
N ARG A 245 -30.65 -5.83 12.90
CA ARG A 245 -31.86 -5.98 13.73
C ARG A 245 -32.89 -4.90 13.48
N THR A 246 -32.53 -3.76 12.88
CA THR A 246 -33.44 -2.66 12.64
C THR A 246 -34.29 -2.95 11.41
N PRO A 247 -35.64 -2.95 11.52
CA PRO A 247 -36.50 -3.14 10.35
C PRO A 247 -36.40 -1.97 9.36
N VAL A 248 -36.66 -2.24 8.08
CA VAL A 248 -36.73 -1.22 7.02
C VAL A 248 -37.77 -0.14 7.38
N GLY A 249 -37.38 1.12 7.18
CA GLY A 249 -38.20 2.30 7.52
C GLY A 249 -38.22 2.65 9.00
N LYS A 250 -37.53 1.91 9.87
CA LYS A 250 -37.52 2.19 11.33
C LYS A 250 -36.18 2.76 11.76
N VAL A 251 -36.26 3.56 12.85
CA VAL A 251 -35.09 4.13 13.53
C VAL A 251 -34.65 3.21 14.68
N SER A 252 -33.37 2.92 14.76
CA SER A 252 -32.78 2.09 15.82
C SER A 252 -32.92 2.69 17.21
N GLN A 253 -32.65 1.90 18.25
CA GLN A 253 -32.30 2.41 19.55
C GLN A 253 -30.96 3.13 19.50
N VAL A 254 -30.72 4.03 20.49
CA VAL A 254 -29.41 4.66 20.69
C VAL A 254 -28.38 3.61 21.08
N PHE A 255 -27.25 3.57 20.38
CA PHE A 255 -26.13 2.70 20.70
C PHE A 255 -24.81 3.49 20.70
N TYR A 256 -23.84 3.00 21.41
CA TYR A 256 -22.50 3.57 21.46
C TYR A 256 -21.56 2.76 20.57
N ASN A 257 -20.67 3.44 19.85
CA ASN A 257 -19.62 2.83 19.05
C ASN A 257 -18.27 3.29 19.56
N ASP A 258 -17.44 2.33 20.03
CA ASP A 258 -16.12 2.62 20.61
C ASP A 258 -15.15 3.16 19.56
N SER A 259 -15.19 2.65 18.34
CA SER A 259 -14.27 3.06 17.26
C SER A 259 -14.45 4.53 16.87
N GLN A 260 -15.68 5.02 16.88
CA GLN A 260 -15.99 6.42 16.55
C GLN A 260 -16.12 7.31 17.81
N ASN A 261 -16.04 6.71 18.97
CA ASN A 261 -16.19 7.37 20.29
C ASN A 261 -17.44 8.25 20.36
N GLY A 262 -18.59 7.66 20.00
CA GLY A 262 -19.85 8.41 19.94
C GLY A 262 -21.10 7.56 19.97
N TYR A 263 -22.21 8.24 20.21
CA TYR A 263 -23.56 7.66 20.22
C TYR A 263 -24.16 7.76 18.82
N HIS A 264 -24.82 6.69 18.40
CA HIS A 264 -25.44 6.58 17.09
C HIS A 264 -26.93 6.25 17.19
N ILE A 265 -27.67 6.70 16.19
CA ILE A 265 -28.95 6.11 15.72
C ILE A 265 -28.82 5.90 14.22
N LEU A 266 -29.53 4.91 13.70
CA LEU A 266 -29.60 4.66 12.26
C LEU A 266 -31.06 4.35 11.84
N ARG A 267 -31.37 4.63 10.57
CA ARG A 267 -32.61 4.23 9.89
C ARG A 267 -32.21 3.38 8.69
N ILE A 268 -32.84 2.22 8.56
CA ILE A 268 -32.66 1.37 7.37
C ILE A 268 -33.66 1.82 6.30
N ASP A 269 -33.15 2.19 5.13
CA ASP A 269 -33.98 2.62 3.99
C ASP A 269 -34.32 1.44 3.08
N SER A 270 -33.34 0.57 2.82
CA SER A 270 -33.55 -0.68 2.07
C SER A 270 -32.63 -1.78 2.59
N LYS A 271 -32.96 -3.05 2.29
CA LYS A 271 -32.14 -4.21 2.65
C LYS A 271 -32.29 -5.30 1.59
N ASP A 272 -31.18 -5.72 1.02
CA ASP A 272 -31.08 -6.82 0.07
C ASP A 272 -29.93 -7.77 0.49
N GLY A 273 -30.31 -8.91 1.07
CA GLY A 273 -29.37 -9.86 1.65
C GLY A 273 -28.50 -9.23 2.74
N SER A 274 -27.18 -9.19 2.54
CA SER A 274 -26.20 -8.52 3.42
C SER A 274 -26.00 -7.04 3.10
N THR A 275 -26.57 -6.53 2.01
CA THR A 275 -26.40 -5.14 1.57
C THR A 275 -27.55 -4.27 2.07
N VAL A 276 -27.22 -3.08 2.56
CA VAL A 276 -28.19 -2.13 3.11
C VAL A 276 -27.95 -0.72 2.59
N ASP A 277 -29.03 0.02 2.40
CA ASP A 277 -29.02 1.49 2.37
C ASP A 277 -29.53 1.99 3.71
N LEU A 278 -28.84 2.94 4.28
CA LEU A 278 -29.22 3.49 5.59
C LEU A 278 -28.83 4.96 5.72
N HIS A 279 -29.47 5.60 6.69
CA HIS A 279 -29.01 6.88 7.21
C HIS A 279 -28.57 6.72 8.67
N HIS A 280 -27.57 7.48 9.10
CA HIS A 280 -27.15 7.51 10.50
C HIS A 280 -26.87 8.92 11.01
N ILE A 281 -26.98 9.09 12.31
CA ILE A 281 -26.61 10.29 13.05
C ILE A 281 -25.59 9.89 14.10
N LEU A 282 -24.49 10.63 14.19
CA LEU A 282 -23.42 10.47 15.18
C LEU A 282 -23.36 11.70 16.06
N ILE A 283 -23.53 11.53 17.36
CA ILE A 283 -23.26 12.55 18.37
C ILE A 283 -22.03 12.12 19.18
N LYS A 284 -20.95 12.89 19.05
CA LYS A 284 -19.76 12.69 19.87
C LYS A 284 -19.90 13.47 21.17
N PRO A 285 -19.55 12.87 22.31
CA PRO A 285 -19.38 13.64 23.55
C PRO A 285 -18.38 14.76 23.31
N ASP A 286 -18.58 15.91 23.93
CA ASP A 286 -17.63 17.02 23.84
C ASP A 286 -16.22 16.58 24.18
N SER A 287 -15.25 17.19 23.50
CA SER A 287 -13.83 16.78 23.44
C SER A 287 -13.31 16.30 24.79
N PRO A 288 -12.85 15.06 24.86
CA PRO A 288 -12.24 14.57 26.08
C PRO A 288 -11.03 15.44 26.40
N SER A 289 -11.02 16.07 27.57
CA SER A 289 -9.93 16.99 27.99
C SER A 289 -8.56 16.32 28.05
N GLY A 290 -8.51 14.98 27.92
CA GLY A 290 -7.29 14.17 28.08
C GLY A 290 -6.69 14.22 29.50
N GLU A 291 -7.25 15.02 30.42
CA GLU A 291 -6.71 15.16 31.77
C GLU A 291 -6.78 13.84 32.57
N ARG A 292 -7.82 13.04 32.34
CA ARG A 292 -7.92 11.70 32.96
C ARG A 292 -6.80 10.78 32.45
N ALA A 293 -6.55 10.77 31.13
CA ALA A 293 -5.47 10.01 30.55
C ALA A 293 -4.10 10.46 31.05
N LYS A 294 -3.87 11.79 31.11
CA LYS A 294 -2.63 12.35 31.66
C LYS A 294 -2.46 12.01 33.16
N LYS A 295 -3.53 12.15 33.98
CA LYS A 295 -3.49 11.82 35.41
C LYS A 295 -3.15 10.34 35.61
N TYR A 296 -3.78 9.46 34.85
CA TYR A 296 -3.50 8.03 34.89
C TYR A 296 -2.04 7.73 34.53
N LEU A 297 -1.57 8.28 33.40
CA LEU A 297 -0.19 8.08 32.93
C LEU A 297 0.85 8.68 33.88
N ARG A 298 0.52 9.78 34.62
CA ARG A 298 1.38 10.29 35.68
C ARG A 298 1.53 9.26 36.81
N ALA A 299 0.43 8.66 37.27
CA ALA A 299 0.49 7.62 38.29
C ALA A 299 1.31 6.40 37.87
N VAL A 300 1.11 5.92 36.62
CA VAL A 300 1.91 4.83 36.05
C VAL A 300 3.40 5.20 35.96
N ARG A 301 3.70 6.44 35.56
CA ARG A 301 5.08 6.93 35.48
C ARG A 301 5.70 7.04 36.89
N ASP A 302 4.96 7.53 37.88
CA ASP A 302 5.45 7.64 39.24
C ASP A 302 5.75 6.28 39.86
N THR A 303 4.92 5.26 39.59
CA THR A 303 5.24 3.86 39.93
C THR A 303 6.55 3.40 39.27
N LEU A 304 6.72 3.64 37.95
CA LEU A 304 7.95 3.25 37.23
C LEU A 304 9.22 3.94 37.74
N LEU A 305 9.10 5.13 38.35
CA LEU A 305 10.25 5.89 38.86
C LEU A 305 10.58 5.56 40.30
N ASN A 306 9.60 5.11 41.12
CA ASN A 306 9.76 4.91 42.55
C ASN A 306 9.80 3.43 42.99
N ASP A 307 9.34 2.52 42.15
CA ASP A 307 9.30 1.08 42.41
C ASP A 307 10.35 0.36 41.55
N SER A 308 11.40 -0.15 42.19
CA SER A 308 12.49 -0.88 41.52
C SER A 308 12.05 -2.18 40.84
N ASP A 309 10.94 -2.76 41.27
CA ASP A 309 10.39 -4.01 40.75
C ASP A 309 9.44 -3.77 39.54
N ALA A 310 9.07 -2.51 39.31
CA ALA A 310 8.20 -2.13 38.20
C ALA A 310 8.99 -2.04 36.89
N SER A 311 8.81 -3.01 36.00
CA SER A 311 9.37 -2.92 34.65
C SER A 311 8.44 -2.18 33.68
N PHE A 312 9.01 -1.37 32.78
CA PHE A 312 8.24 -0.67 31.76
C PHE A 312 7.43 -1.63 30.87
N GLU A 313 8.02 -2.79 30.54
CA GLU A 313 7.36 -3.84 29.77
C GLU A 313 6.10 -4.38 30.47
N LEU A 314 6.20 -4.70 31.77
CA LEU A 314 5.07 -5.18 32.57
C LEU A 314 3.96 -4.13 32.68
N MET A 315 4.36 -2.88 32.93
CA MET A 315 3.41 -1.76 33.02
C MET A 315 2.74 -1.46 31.68
N ALA A 316 3.47 -1.59 30.55
CA ALA A 316 2.89 -1.46 29.23
C ALA A 316 1.82 -2.53 28.96
N ARG A 317 2.10 -3.80 29.27
CA ARG A 317 1.13 -4.90 29.15
C ARG A 317 -0.13 -4.70 29.98
N ARG A 318 -0.01 -4.12 31.17
CA ARG A 318 -1.14 -3.93 32.10
C ARG A 318 -1.93 -2.66 31.84
N HIS A 319 -1.27 -1.59 31.38
CA HIS A 319 -1.82 -0.24 31.42
C HIS A 319 -1.93 0.45 30.05
N SER A 320 -1.30 -0.10 29.01
CA SER A 320 -1.42 0.48 27.67
C SER A 320 -2.73 0.05 26.99
N GLU A 321 -3.40 1.00 26.34
CA GLU A 321 -4.61 0.75 25.55
C GLU A 321 -4.29 0.58 24.05
N ASP A 322 -3.04 0.76 23.61
CA ASP A 322 -2.60 0.38 22.25
C ASP A 322 -2.22 -1.11 22.23
N GLU A 323 -3.17 -1.97 21.88
CA GLU A 323 -3.01 -3.43 21.90
C GLU A 323 -1.81 -3.91 21.07
N ARG A 324 -1.50 -3.24 19.94
CA ARG A 324 -0.40 -3.63 19.06
C ARG A 324 0.96 -3.53 19.72
N THR A 325 1.14 -2.56 20.63
CA THR A 325 2.40 -2.38 21.35
C THR A 325 2.34 -2.93 22.78
N ALA A 326 1.17 -2.96 23.40
CA ALA A 326 0.97 -3.42 24.78
C ALA A 326 1.46 -4.85 24.98
N GLU A 327 1.02 -5.79 24.14
CA GLU A 327 1.42 -7.20 24.20
C GLU A 327 2.93 -7.40 24.04
N ASN A 328 3.59 -6.49 23.32
CA ASN A 328 5.04 -6.48 23.11
C ASN A 328 5.78 -5.60 24.11
N GLY A 329 5.19 -5.31 25.28
CA GLY A 329 5.82 -4.51 26.33
C GLY A 329 6.00 -3.04 25.98
N GLY A 330 5.10 -2.50 25.16
CA GLY A 330 5.10 -1.11 24.70
C GLY A 330 6.10 -0.80 23.58
N ARG A 331 6.78 -1.79 23.02
CA ARG A 331 7.84 -1.62 22.00
C ARG A 331 7.29 -1.02 20.71
N VAL A 332 7.80 0.16 20.35
CA VAL A 332 7.41 0.83 19.10
C VAL A 332 8.24 0.33 17.93
N THR A 333 7.58 -0.06 16.85
CA THR A 333 8.19 -0.53 15.61
C THR A 333 7.71 0.30 14.42
N ASP A 334 8.56 0.44 13.42
CA ASP A 334 8.17 1.04 12.13
C ASP A 334 7.17 0.12 11.41
N PRO A 335 5.98 0.59 11.05
CA PRO A 335 4.94 -0.26 10.46
C PRO A 335 5.32 -0.89 9.11
N GLN A 336 6.23 -0.26 8.36
CA GLN A 336 6.63 -0.72 7.03
C GLN A 336 7.79 -1.73 7.07
N SER A 337 8.76 -1.50 7.96
CA SER A 337 9.99 -2.30 8.02
C SER A 337 10.06 -3.25 9.21
N GLY A 338 9.18 -3.10 10.22
CA GLY A 338 9.21 -3.86 11.47
C GLY A 338 10.41 -3.54 12.38
N THR A 339 11.27 -2.58 12.00
CA THR A 339 12.45 -2.24 12.80
C THR A 339 12.06 -1.43 14.04
N ARG A 340 12.80 -1.65 15.13
CA ARG A 340 12.69 -0.84 16.35
C ARG A 340 13.54 0.43 16.31
N ASP A 341 14.49 0.55 15.38
CA ASP A 341 15.34 1.73 15.22
C ASP A 341 14.63 2.76 14.32
N LEU A 342 13.78 3.57 14.93
CA LEU A 342 12.93 4.54 14.24
C LEU A 342 13.72 5.77 13.81
N VAL A 343 13.60 6.14 12.54
CA VAL A 343 14.26 7.33 11.99
C VAL A 343 13.56 8.59 12.51
N LEU A 344 14.26 9.38 13.32
CA LEU A 344 13.67 10.55 14.01
C LEU A 344 13.10 11.60 13.05
N SER A 345 13.66 11.77 11.84
CA SER A 345 13.14 12.72 10.85
C SER A 345 11.77 12.34 10.30
N ARG A 346 11.43 11.04 10.31
CA ARG A 346 10.15 10.50 9.83
C ARG A 346 9.05 10.52 10.89
N LEU A 347 9.39 10.68 12.16
CA LEU A 347 8.40 10.78 13.22
C LEU A 347 7.62 12.10 13.15
N GLY A 348 6.36 12.04 13.55
CA GLY A 348 5.50 13.23 13.64
C GLY A 348 6.00 14.27 14.66
N PRO A 349 5.49 15.50 14.60
CA PRO A 349 5.94 16.60 15.47
C PRO A 349 5.81 16.28 16.98
N SER A 350 4.71 15.65 17.39
CA SER A 350 4.46 15.27 18.80
C SER A 350 5.51 14.31 19.34
N TRP A 351 5.89 13.29 18.56
CA TRP A 351 6.97 12.38 18.89
C TRP A 351 8.32 13.09 19.04
N LYS A 352 8.65 13.95 18.06
CA LYS A 352 9.89 14.74 18.09
C LYS A 352 9.98 15.62 19.31
N GLN A 353 8.86 16.25 19.69
CA GLN A 353 8.78 17.10 20.88
C GLN A 353 8.99 16.28 22.17
N THR A 354 8.32 15.13 22.31
CA THR A 354 8.48 14.25 23.47
C THR A 354 9.92 13.75 23.61
N LEU A 355 10.54 13.35 22.51
CA LEU A 355 11.89 12.78 22.52
C LEU A 355 13.00 13.82 22.66
N ARG A 356 12.74 15.11 22.46
CA ARG A 356 13.77 16.15 22.39
C ARG A 356 14.63 16.24 23.63
N THR A 357 14.01 16.09 24.81
CA THR A 357 14.63 16.29 26.13
C THR A 357 15.00 15.00 26.86
N LEU A 358 14.70 13.83 26.27
CA LEU A 358 14.98 12.55 26.89
C LEU A 358 16.41 12.07 26.57
N GLU A 359 17.06 11.52 27.57
CA GLU A 359 18.26 10.71 27.40
C GLU A 359 17.92 9.21 27.48
N PRO A 360 18.79 8.31 26.97
CA PRO A 360 18.57 6.88 27.11
C PRO A 360 18.38 6.45 28.58
N GLY A 361 17.27 5.77 28.85
CA GLY A 361 16.82 5.41 30.20
C GLY A 361 15.69 6.29 30.76
N ASP A 362 15.51 7.49 30.20
CA ASP A 362 14.49 8.41 30.67
C ASP A 362 13.07 8.01 30.27
N ILE A 363 12.11 8.29 31.18
CA ILE A 363 10.68 8.18 30.93
C ILE A 363 10.06 9.58 30.83
N SER A 364 9.41 9.87 29.70
CA SER A 364 8.77 11.17 29.45
C SER A 364 7.63 11.48 30.42
N LYS A 365 7.32 12.76 30.57
CA LYS A 365 6.02 13.19 31.12
C LYS A 365 4.89 12.81 30.12
N PRO A 366 3.64 12.60 30.60
CA PRO A 366 2.50 12.38 29.73
C PRO A 366 2.34 13.51 28.71
N SER A 367 2.30 13.16 27.44
CA SER A 367 2.15 14.10 26.32
C SER A 367 1.09 13.62 25.33
N LYS A 368 0.44 14.57 24.64
CA LYS A 368 -0.46 14.25 23.53
C LYS A 368 0.37 13.78 22.34
N VAL A 369 -0.08 12.74 21.67
CA VAL A 369 0.60 12.14 20.52
C VAL A 369 -0.40 11.78 19.43
N GLN A 370 0.03 11.90 18.18
CA GLN A 370 -0.54 11.17 17.08
C GLN A 370 0.30 9.91 16.90
N LEU A 371 -0.32 8.76 17.09
CA LEU A 371 0.35 7.46 16.97
C LEU A 371 0.73 7.17 15.52
N LEU A 372 1.53 6.15 15.28
CA LEU A 372 1.96 5.76 13.94
C LEU A 372 0.81 5.21 13.04
N ASN A 373 -0.35 4.92 13.64
CA ASN A 373 -1.61 4.57 12.96
C ASN A 373 -2.58 5.75 12.83
N GLU A 374 -2.09 6.98 13.06
CA GLU A 374 -2.83 8.23 12.99
C GLU A 374 -3.83 8.52 14.14
N ASP A 375 -4.03 7.58 15.08
CA ASP A 375 -4.89 7.79 16.25
C ASP A 375 -4.33 8.86 17.18
N GLN A 376 -5.21 9.68 17.75
CA GLN A 376 -4.87 10.66 18.76
C GLN A 376 -4.95 10.03 20.16
N ALA A 377 -3.86 10.12 20.92
CA ALA A 377 -3.76 9.55 22.24
C ALA A 377 -2.89 10.40 23.17
N TYR A 378 -2.72 9.92 24.39
CA TYR A 378 -1.70 10.38 25.35
C TYR A 378 -0.76 9.22 25.62
N HIS A 379 0.52 9.52 25.78
CA HIS A 379 1.52 8.51 26.10
C HIS A 379 2.58 9.00 27.07
N ILE A 380 3.25 8.05 27.72
CA ILE A 380 4.60 8.19 28.27
C ILE A 380 5.54 7.32 27.46
N VAL A 381 6.76 7.77 27.28
CA VAL A 381 7.77 7.11 26.41
C VAL A 381 9.01 6.83 27.24
N LEU A 382 9.49 5.60 27.21
CA LEU A 382 10.83 5.22 27.63
C LEU A 382 11.75 5.29 26.40
N LEU A 383 12.77 6.14 26.47
CA LEU A 383 13.82 6.17 25.46
C LEU A 383 14.88 5.12 25.80
N GLU A 384 14.94 4.01 25.05
CA GLU A 384 15.89 2.93 25.30
C GLU A 384 17.27 3.20 24.72
N ARG A 385 17.31 3.75 23.52
CA ARG A 385 18.56 4.01 22.80
C ARG A 385 18.38 5.18 21.82
N ARG A 386 19.45 5.98 21.69
CA ARG A 386 19.55 7.02 20.67
C ARG A 386 20.85 6.83 19.90
N VAL A 387 20.77 6.78 18.57
CA VAL A 387 21.91 6.70 17.70
C VAL A 387 22.01 7.99 16.88
N PRO A 388 23.08 8.77 17.02
CA PRO A 388 23.28 9.98 16.22
C PRO A 388 23.44 9.63 14.74
N ALA A 389 23.15 10.61 13.88
CA ALA A 389 23.45 10.44 12.46
C ALA A 389 24.95 10.27 12.27
N HIS A 390 25.35 9.28 11.46
CA HIS A 390 26.76 8.97 11.21
C HIS A 390 26.99 8.44 9.80
N ARG A 391 28.25 8.42 9.37
CA ARG A 391 28.66 7.68 8.17
C ARG A 391 28.71 6.19 8.51
N MET A 392 28.32 5.35 7.57
CA MET A 392 28.41 3.90 7.77
C MET A 392 29.79 3.45 8.14
N SER A 393 29.90 2.53 9.09
CA SER A 393 31.12 1.87 9.48
C SER A 393 30.89 0.37 9.70
N LEU A 394 31.93 -0.43 9.45
CA LEU A 394 31.84 -1.89 9.64
C LEU A 394 31.52 -2.28 11.08
N ASP A 395 32.00 -1.49 12.04
CA ASP A 395 31.79 -1.77 13.47
C ASP A 395 30.34 -1.58 13.92
N LYS A 396 29.65 -0.57 13.36
CA LYS A 396 28.29 -0.17 13.80
C LYS A 396 27.18 -0.68 12.89
N ASP A 397 27.49 -0.84 11.60
CA ASP A 397 26.48 -1.03 10.55
C ASP A 397 26.73 -2.30 9.71
N TYR A 398 27.50 -3.26 10.23
CA TYR A 398 27.94 -4.44 9.48
C TYR A 398 26.81 -5.12 8.73
N GLU A 399 25.70 -5.41 9.40
CA GLU A 399 24.58 -6.11 8.76
C GLU A 399 23.95 -5.30 7.62
N ARG A 400 23.85 -3.99 7.78
CA ARG A 400 23.36 -3.09 6.73
C ARG A 400 24.31 -3.03 5.53
N ILE A 401 25.62 -2.96 5.80
CA ILE A 401 26.68 -3.01 4.78
C ILE A 401 26.65 -4.36 4.08
N ARG A 402 26.50 -5.46 4.82
CA ARG A 402 26.37 -6.82 4.27
C ARG A 402 25.18 -6.92 3.31
N GLN A 403 24.03 -6.35 3.65
CA GLN A 403 22.86 -6.34 2.78
C GLN A 403 23.09 -5.51 1.50
N LEU A 404 23.77 -4.37 1.60
CA LEU A 404 24.14 -3.55 0.43
C LEU A 404 25.11 -4.29 -0.48
N ALA A 405 26.17 -4.84 0.08
CA ALA A 405 27.18 -5.62 -0.63
C ALA A 405 26.58 -6.88 -1.30
N LEU A 406 25.71 -7.61 -0.58
CA LEU A 406 25.02 -8.77 -1.13
C LEU A 406 24.08 -8.38 -2.28
N ARG A 407 23.37 -7.25 -2.18
CA ARG A 407 22.51 -6.74 -3.25
C ARG A 407 23.33 -6.39 -4.48
N ASP A 408 24.48 -5.75 -4.28
CA ASP A 408 25.39 -5.40 -5.38
C ASP A 408 25.98 -6.64 -6.04
N LYS A 409 26.48 -7.60 -5.25
CA LYS A 409 26.96 -8.90 -5.73
C LYS A 409 25.90 -9.64 -6.54
N ARG A 410 24.66 -9.69 -6.04
CA ARG A 410 23.52 -10.29 -6.77
C ARG A 410 23.26 -9.61 -8.09
N ARG A 411 23.27 -8.28 -8.12
CA ARG A 411 23.08 -7.50 -9.34
C ARG A 411 24.17 -7.76 -10.37
N ARG A 412 25.43 -7.76 -9.95
CA ARG A 412 26.59 -8.05 -10.80
C ARG A 412 26.54 -9.48 -11.37
N GLN A 413 26.39 -10.48 -10.51
CA GLN A 413 26.33 -11.88 -10.95
C GLN A 413 25.10 -12.19 -11.81
N MET A 414 23.97 -11.54 -11.57
CA MET A 414 22.80 -11.68 -12.47
C MET A 414 23.06 -11.07 -13.84
N ARG A 415 23.77 -9.95 -13.92
CA ARG A 415 24.16 -9.33 -15.21
C ARG A 415 25.14 -10.22 -15.95
N GLU A 416 26.23 -10.63 -15.33
CA GLU A 416 27.22 -11.56 -15.91
C GLU A 416 26.54 -12.84 -16.44
N TRP A 417 25.62 -13.38 -15.68
CA TRP A 417 24.86 -14.55 -16.12
C TRP A 417 23.96 -14.27 -17.34
N THR A 418 23.31 -13.12 -17.38
CA THR A 418 22.48 -12.74 -18.52
C THR A 418 23.33 -12.52 -19.77
N ASP A 419 24.53 -11.93 -19.62
CA ASP A 419 25.49 -11.79 -20.72
C ASP A 419 25.94 -13.17 -21.25
N GLN A 420 26.26 -14.12 -20.36
CA GLN A 420 26.54 -15.52 -20.76
C GLN A 420 25.38 -16.22 -21.48
N LEU A 421 24.12 -15.84 -21.19
CA LEU A 421 22.96 -16.37 -21.92
C LEU A 421 22.89 -15.82 -23.33
N ARG A 422 23.33 -14.57 -23.59
CA ARG A 422 23.40 -13.99 -24.94
C ARG A 422 24.39 -14.72 -25.85
N ASP A 423 25.48 -15.25 -25.32
CA ASP A 423 26.42 -16.06 -26.08
C ASP A 423 25.85 -17.43 -26.48
N LYS A 424 24.80 -17.90 -25.77
CA LYS A 424 24.22 -19.26 -25.95
C LYS A 424 22.86 -19.28 -26.61
N ILE A 425 22.17 -18.16 -26.67
CA ILE A 425 20.84 -18.02 -27.22
C ILE A 425 20.88 -16.96 -28.31
N TYR A 426 20.35 -17.29 -29.47
CA TYR A 426 20.31 -16.35 -30.59
C TYR A 426 19.60 -15.05 -30.21
N VAL A 427 20.27 -13.90 -30.45
CA VAL A 427 19.73 -12.56 -30.27
C VAL A 427 20.01 -11.73 -31.53
N ASP A 428 18.96 -11.19 -32.11
CA ASP A 428 19.04 -10.30 -33.27
C ASP A 428 18.28 -9.00 -32.93
N VAL A 429 19.02 -7.91 -32.72
CA VAL A 429 18.44 -6.59 -32.47
C VAL A 429 18.27 -5.84 -33.77
N ARG A 430 17.03 -5.56 -34.16
CA ARG A 430 16.64 -5.00 -35.46
C ARG A 430 16.39 -3.50 -35.46
N ILE A 431 16.28 -2.87 -34.29
CA ILE A 431 16.15 -1.42 -34.17
C ILE A 431 17.37 -0.88 -33.45
N SER A 432 18.24 -0.20 -34.18
CA SER A 432 19.36 0.54 -33.60
C SER A 432 18.92 1.92 -33.09
N LYS A 433 19.76 2.56 -32.26
CA LYS A 433 19.51 3.93 -31.78
C LYS A 433 19.34 4.92 -32.95
N ALA A 434 20.17 4.79 -33.98
CA ALA A 434 20.12 5.64 -35.19
C ALA A 434 18.79 5.49 -35.94
N GLU A 435 18.31 4.25 -36.11
CA GLU A 435 17.01 3.99 -36.73
C GLU A 435 15.85 4.51 -35.91
N LEU A 436 15.91 4.37 -34.58
CA LEU A 436 14.91 4.91 -33.67
C LEU A 436 14.79 6.43 -33.80
N THR A 437 15.92 7.13 -33.80
CA THR A 437 15.97 8.61 -34.00
C THR A 437 15.39 9.01 -35.34
N ALA A 438 15.75 8.28 -36.43
CA ALA A 438 15.23 8.54 -37.77
C ALA A 438 13.70 8.31 -37.90
N MET A 439 13.14 7.37 -37.15
CA MET A 439 11.69 7.12 -37.12
C MET A 439 10.90 8.24 -36.43
N ARG A 440 11.50 8.98 -35.50
CA ARG A 440 10.86 10.07 -34.76
C ARG A 440 10.95 11.42 -35.48
N GLY A 441 11.90 11.56 -36.38
CA GLY A 441 12.06 12.78 -37.18
C GLY A 441 11.17 12.81 -38.42
N ARG A 442 10.37 11.79 -38.65
CA ARG A 442 9.34 11.69 -39.70
C ARG A 442 7.94 11.82 -39.14
#